data_1052ca10aac285692d7884fee00caa40
#
_entry.id   1052ca10aac285692d7884fee00caa40
#
_cell.length_a   1.000
_cell.length_b   1.000
_cell.length_c   1.000
_cell.angle_alpha   90.00
_cell.angle_beta   90.00
_cell.angle_gamma   90.00
#
_symmetry.space_group_name_H-M   'P 1'
#
loop_
_entity.id
_entity.type
_entity.pdbx_description
1 polymer ?
#
loop_
_entity_poly.entity_id
_entity_poly.type
_entity_poly.pdbx_seq_one_letter_code
_entity_poly.pdbx_strand_id
1 'polypeptide(L)'
;MPPDDNKNGRVLGLITARGGSKGVPGKNIKLLAGKPLINWTIDAAQASGCFDRLVLSTDSAEIADVAKAAGCEVPFMRPAALARDDAASNDVVLHALEAIHSDHDVVVLLQPTSPLRTAEDIIGCLDLMAAKQAEFVVSVTHADPPPAHIFRQSTSGRLSP
;
A
#
# COMPACT_ATOMS: atom_id res chain seq x y z
N MET A 1 14.18 20.43 21.97
CA MET A 1 12.80 19.94 21.96
C MET A 1 12.36 20.04 20.53
N PRO A 2 12.20 18.95 19.76
CA PRO A 2 11.67 19.05 18.42
C PRO A 2 10.22 19.54 18.51
N PRO A 3 9.70 20.27 17.51
CA PRO A 3 8.32 20.74 17.52
C PRO A 3 7.38 19.54 17.53
N ASP A 4 6.49 19.56 18.50
CA ASP A 4 5.38 18.61 18.65
C ASP A 4 4.25 19.02 17.68
N ASP A 5 4.56 18.96 16.40
CA ASP A 5 3.65 19.32 15.30
C ASP A 5 3.19 18.06 14.57
N ASN A 6 2.57 17.12 15.30
CA ASN A 6 1.86 16.02 14.65
C ASN A 6 0.52 16.53 14.09
N LYS A 7 0.60 17.34 13.02
CA LYS A 7 -0.55 17.98 12.35
C LYS A 7 -1.61 16.97 11.87
N ASN A 8 -1.22 15.70 11.75
CA ASN A 8 -2.06 14.65 11.21
C ASN A 8 -2.57 13.66 12.29
N GLY A 9 -2.27 13.89 13.59
CA GLY A 9 -2.52 12.89 14.62
C GLY A 9 -1.58 11.67 14.47
N ARG A 10 -2.01 10.50 14.99
CA ARG A 10 -1.24 9.24 14.85
C ARG A 10 -1.47 8.62 13.48
N VAL A 11 -0.41 8.33 12.75
CA VAL A 11 -0.46 7.85 11.35
C VAL A 11 0.05 6.41 11.25
N LEU A 12 -0.80 5.51 10.75
CA LEU A 12 -0.46 4.13 10.42
C LEU A 12 -0.09 3.99 8.95
N GLY A 13 1.12 3.53 8.63
CA GLY A 13 1.45 3.00 7.32
C GLY A 13 1.02 1.54 7.21
N LEU A 14 0.11 1.21 6.29
CA LEU A 14 -0.35 -0.14 6.06
C LEU A 14 0.05 -0.63 4.67
N ILE A 15 0.96 -1.61 4.61
CA ILE A 15 1.34 -2.29 3.38
C ILE A 15 0.48 -3.53 3.23
N THR A 16 -0.10 -3.76 2.04
CA THR A 16 -0.87 -4.96 1.75
C THR A 16 -0.23 -5.77 0.62
N ALA A 17 0.24 -6.98 0.92
CA ALA A 17 0.93 -7.84 -0.04
C ALA A 17 0.51 -9.30 0.14
N ARG A 18 -0.22 -9.85 -0.82
CA ARG A 18 -0.61 -11.28 -0.80
C ARG A 18 0.40 -12.14 -1.54
N GLY A 19 0.47 -13.44 -1.17
CA GLY A 19 1.34 -14.44 -1.83
C GLY A 19 0.84 -14.84 -3.21
N GLY A 20 -0.47 -14.98 -3.38
CA GLY A 20 -1.12 -15.53 -4.58
C GLY A 20 -1.24 -14.55 -5.76
N SER A 21 -0.12 -14.05 -6.29
CA SER A 21 -0.14 -13.19 -7.49
C SER A 21 -0.25 -14.01 -8.77
N LYS A 22 -1.37 -13.91 -9.50
CA LYS A 22 -1.61 -14.68 -10.74
C LYS A 22 -0.79 -14.21 -11.95
N GLY A 23 -0.69 -12.90 -12.17
CA GLY A 23 0.01 -12.35 -13.32
C GLY A 23 1.53 -12.51 -13.27
N VAL A 24 2.11 -12.32 -12.08
CA VAL A 24 3.55 -12.50 -11.82
C VAL A 24 3.68 -13.27 -10.50
N PRO A 25 3.96 -14.59 -10.53
CA PRO A 25 4.15 -15.38 -9.31
C PRO A 25 5.24 -14.79 -8.42
N GLY A 26 4.99 -14.72 -7.11
CA GLY A 26 5.91 -14.16 -6.13
C GLY A 26 6.23 -12.67 -6.32
N LYS A 27 5.36 -11.91 -7.01
CA LYS A 27 5.59 -10.52 -7.42
C LYS A 27 6.17 -9.65 -6.31
N ASN A 28 5.62 -9.72 -5.10
CA ASN A 28 5.98 -8.82 -4.02
C ASN A 28 7.42 -8.99 -3.49
N ILE A 29 8.02 -10.17 -3.68
CA ILE A 29 9.41 -10.48 -3.30
C ILE A 29 10.33 -10.65 -4.51
N LYS A 30 9.81 -10.54 -5.73
CA LYS A 30 10.61 -10.57 -6.94
C LYS A 30 11.53 -9.37 -6.99
N LEU A 31 12.76 -9.59 -7.47
CA LEU A 31 13.75 -8.52 -7.57
C LEU A 31 13.40 -7.52 -8.68
N LEU A 32 13.33 -6.26 -8.31
CA LEU A 32 13.29 -5.11 -9.21
C LEU A 32 14.56 -4.28 -8.95
N ALA A 33 15.41 -4.14 -9.95
CA ALA A 33 16.71 -3.47 -9.82
C ALA A 33 17.55 -3.99 -8.62
N GLY A 34 17.59 -5.31 -8.43
CA GLY A 34 18.38 -5.96 -7.39
C GLY A 34 17.77 -5.99 -5.98
N LYS A 35 16.58 -5.43 -5.77
CA LYS A 35 15.90 -5.36 -4.47
C LYS A 35 14.48 -5.94 -4.56
N PRO A 36 13.96 -6.69 -3.54
CA PRO A 36 12.58 -7.16 -3.52
C PRO A 36 11.58 -6.03 -3.74
N LEU A 37 10.54 -6.28 -4.54
CA LEU A 37 9.57 -5.24 -4.91
C LEU A 37 8.96 -4.54 -3.67
N ILE A 38 8.62 -5.30 -2.64
CA ILE A 38 8.03 -4.75 -1.41
C ILE A 38 8.98 -3.78 -0.68
N ASN A 39 10.30 -4.02 -0.76
CA ASN A 39 11.28 -3.19 -0.05
C ASN A 39 11.35 -1.76 -0.59
N TRP A 40 11.02 -1.53 -1.87
CA TRP A 40 10.91 -0.16 -2.42
C TRP A 40 9.83 0.64 -1.69
N THR A 41 8.70 0.00 -1.38
CA THR A 41 7.63 0.66 -0.63
C THR A 41 8.00 0.85 0.85
N ILE A 42 8.66 -0.13 1.47
CA ILE A 42 9.12 -0.03 2.87
C ILE A 42 10.12 1.11 3.01
N ASP A 43 11.11 1.19 2.11
CA ASP A 43 12.15 2.22 2.15
C ASP A 43 11.55 3.63 1.98
N ALA A 44 10.62 3.81 1.03
CA ALA A 44 9.94 5.10 0.83
C ALA A 44 9.11 5.50 2.07
N ALA A 45 8.43 4.52 2.68
CA ALA A 45 7.66 4.74 3.89
C ALA A 45 8.54 5.14 5.08
N GLN A 46 9.64 4.44 5.30
CA GLN A 46 10.60 4.75 6.37
C GLN A 46 11.28 6.10 6.14
N ALA A 47 11.68 6.38 4.90
CA ALA A 47 12.33 7.65 4.55
C ALA A 47 11.40 8.87 4.73
N SER A 48 10.08 8.69 4.64
CA SER A 48 9.11 9.76 4.88
C SER A 48 9.09 10.24 6.33
N GLY A 49 9.39 9.35 7.28
CA GLY A 49 9.32 9.64 8.71
C GLY A 49 7.93 9.98 9.24
N CYS A 50 6.87 9.70 8.45
CA CYS A 50 5.49 10.12 8.76
C CYS A 50 4.70 9.13 9.61
N PHE A 51 5.22 7.91 9.83
CA PHE A 51 4.45 6.83 10.42
C PHE A 51 4.85 6.54 11.87
N ASP A 52 3.88 6.47 12.76
CA ASP A 52 4.07 5.96 14.12
C ASP A 52 4.34 4.45 14.09
N ARG A 53 3.67 3.75 13.17
CA ARG A 53 3.89 2.33 12.88
C ARG A 53 3.82 2.07 11.38
N LEU A 54 4.65 1.15 10.90
CA LEU A 54 4.60 0.62 9.53
C LEU A 54 4.32 -0.88 9.60
N VAL A 55 3.13 -1.27 9.18
CA VAL A 55 2.61 -2.63 9.33
C VAL A 55 2.36 -3.28 7.98
N LEU A 56 2.74 -4.55 7.84
CA LEU A 56 2.41 -5.38 6.69
C LEU A 56 1.25 -6.32 7.02
N SER A 57 0.24 -6.35 6.14
CA SER A 57 -0.77 -7.39 6.07
C SER A 57 -0.45 -8.35 4.92
N THR A 58 -0.13 -9.62 5.24
CA THR A 58 0.20 -10.67 4.28
C THR A 58 -0.29 -12.04 4.75
N ASP A 59 -0.58 -12.93 3.80
CA ASP A 59 -0.88 -14.36 4.00
C ASP A 59 0.33 -15.27 3.73
N SER A 60 1.48 -14.70 3.30
CA SER A 60 2.69 -15.43 2.92
C SER A 60 3.79 -15.23 3.95
N ALA A 61 4.31 -16.35 4.51
CA ALA A 61 5.43 -16.33 5.43
C ALA A 61 6.71 -15.76 4.76
N GLU A 62 6.95 -16.10 3.50
CA GLU A 62 8.12 -15.59 2.75
C GLU A 62 8.08 -14.05 2.61
N ILE A 63 6.91 -13.49 2.30
CA ILE A 63 6.74 -12.02 2.21
C ILE A 63 6.92 -11.39 3.60
N ALA A 64 6.40 -12.03 4.64
CA ALA A 64 6.55 -11.57 6.02
C ALA A 64 8.02 -11.51 6.44
N ASP A 65 8.80 -12.54 6.12
CA ASP A 65 10.23 -12.61 6.48
C ASP A 65 11.04 -11.51 5.74
N VAL A 66 10.77 -11.30 4.44
CA VAL A 66 11.42 -10.24 3.66
C VAL A 66 11.09 -8.86 4.24
N ALA A 67 9.84 -8.62 4.60
CA ALA A 67 9.41 -7.32 5.15
C ALA A 67 9.97 -7.06 6.55
N LYS A 68 10.02 -8.10 7.42
CA LYS A 68 10.65 -7.99 8.75
C LYS A 68 12.14 -7.67 8.62
N ALA A 69 12.85 -8.33 7.70
CA ALA A 69 14.25 -8.05 7.43
C ALA A 69 14.50 -6.60 6.95
N ALA A 70 13.50 -5.97 6.31
CA ALA A 70 13.51 -4.58 5.90
C ALA A 70 12.97 -3.61 6.98
N GLY A 71 12.68 -4.09 8.20
CA GLY A 71 12.24 -3.24 9.32
C GLY A 71 10.75 -2.90 9.35
N CYS A 72 9.91 -3.64 8.60
CA CYS A 72 8.46 -3.49 8.65
C CYS A 72 7.85 -4.46 9.70
N GLU A 73 6.88 -4.00 10.47
CA GLU A 73 6.17 -4.83 11.43
C GLU A 73 5.22 -5.83 10.73
N VAL A 74 5.20 -7.08 11.22
CA VAL A 74 4.26 -8.11 10.77
C VAL A 74 3.64 -8.76 12.01
N PRO A 75 2.69 -8.08 12.68
CA PRO A 75 2.14 -8.50 13.95
C PRO A 75 1.13 -9.65 13.84
N PHE A 76 0.59 -9.90 12.64
CA PHE A 76 -0.38 -10.96 12.35
C PHE A 76 -0.18 -11.52 10.96
N MET A 77 -0.78 -12.68 10.70
CA MET A 77 -0.94 -13.22 9.35
C MET A 77 -2.37 -13.00 8.87
N ARG A 78 -2.50 -12.56 7.62
CA ARG A 78 -3.81 -12.33 6.99
C ARG A 78 -4.53 -13.66 6.77
N PRO A 79 -5.80 -13.80 7.15
CA PRO A 79 -6.60 -14.99 6.84
C PRO A 79 -6.71 -15.23 5.32
N ALA A 80 -6.69 -16.50 4.92
CA ALA A 80 -6.77 -16.90 3.50
C ALA A 80 -8.00 -16.35 2.79
N ALA A 81 -9.13 -16.19 3.49
CA ALA A 81 -10.35 -15.58 2.96
C ALA A 81 -10.14 -14.14 2.45
N LEU A 82 -9.23 -13.38 3.11
CA LEU A 82 -8.89 -12.00 2.73
C LEU A 82 -7.69 -11.91 1.77
N ALA A 83 -7.14 -13.05 1.35
CA ALA A 83 -6.04 -13.12 0.37
C ALA A 83 -6.52 -13.54 -1.03
N ARG A 84 -7.82 -13.73 -1.24
CA ARG A 84 -8.42 -14.07 -2.52
C ARG A 84 -8.41 -12.88 -3.48
N ASP A 85 -8.61 -13.16 -4.79
CA ASP A 85 -8.65 -12.12 -5.83
C ASP A 85 -9.85 -11.18 -5.70
N ASP A 86 -10.95 -11.70 -5.16
CA ASP A 86 -12.22 -11.00 -4.96
C ASP A 86 -12.34 -10.33 -3.58
N ALA A 87 -11.33 -10.45 -2.72
CA ALA A 87 -11.33 -9.79 -1.43
C ALA A 87 -11.24 -8.26 -1.60
N ALA A 88 -12.19 -7.54 -1.01
CA ALA A 88 -12.20 -6.08 -1.06
C ALA A 88 -11.03 -5.50 -0.26
N SER A 89 -10.39 -4.46 -0.80
CA SER A 89 -9.28 -3.79 -0.10
C SER A 89 -9.69 -3.24 1.25
N ASN A 90 -10.93 -2.75 1.38
CA ASN A 90 -11.45 -2.24 2.64
C ASN A 90 -11.52 -3.31 3.74
N ASP A 91 -11.94 -4.54 3.40
CA ASP A 91 -12.00 -5.64 4.37
C ASP A 91 -10.60 -6.01 4.87
N VAL A 92 -9.58 -5.93 4.00
CA VAL A 92 -8.18 -6.15 4.37
C VAL A 92 -7.68 -5.06 5.32
N VAL A 93 -8.05 -3.80 5.07
CA VAL A 93 -7.71 -2.66 5.94
C VAL A 93 -8.38 -2.81 7.30
N LEU A 94 -9.69 -3.06 7.33
CA LEU A 94 -10.45 -3.23 8.58
C LEU A 94 -9.90 -4.37 9.42
N HIS A 95 -9.64 -5.54 8.82
CA HIS A 95 -9.00 -6.66 9.51
C HIS A 95 -7.65 -6.27 10.12
N ALA A 96 -6.82 -5.52 9.38
CA ALA A 96 -5.52 -5.09 9.90
C ALA A 96 -5.67 -4.17 11.11
N LEU A 97 -6.60 -3.21 11.06
CA LEU A 97 -6.89 -2.29 12.18
C LEU A 97 -7.38 -3.04 13.41
N GLU A 98 -8.29 -3.99 13.23
CA GLU A 98 -8.80 -4.85 14.31
C GLU A 98 -7.68 -5.71 14.91
N ALA A 99 -6.86 -6.36 14.07
CA ALA A 99 -5.80 -7.26 14.51
C ALA A 99 -4.70 -6.57 15.33
N ILE A 100 -4.46 -5.28 15.11
CA ILE A 100 -3.47 -4.51 15.88
C ILE A 100 -4.11 -3.63 16.97
N HIS A 101 -5.43 -3.70 17.15
CA HIS A 101 -6.18 -2.80 18.04
C HIS A 101 -5.81 -1.33 17.80
N SER A 102 -5.94 -0.90 16.53
CA SER A 102 -5.46 0.40 16.07
C SER A 102 -6.23 1.55 16.74
N ASP A 103 -5.49 2.52 17.23
CA ASP A 103 -5.96 3.81 17.75
C ASP A 103 -5.37 4.99 16.93
N HIS A 104 -4.96 4.72 15.67
CA HIS A 104 -4.43 5.73 14.76
C HIS A 104 -5.57 6.54 14.13
N ASP A 105 -5.33 7.84 13.95
CA ASP A 105 -6.28 8.79 13.37
C ASP A 105 -6.31 8.71 11.84
N VAL A 106 -5.16 8.36 11.24
CA VAL A 106 -4.99 8.28 9.78
C VAL A 106 -4.36 6.95 9.39
N VAL A 107 -4.85 6.36 8.29
CA VAL A 107 -4.27 5.16 7.66
C VAL A 107 -3.81 5.50 6.25
N VAL A 108 -2.54 5.26 5.98
CA VAL A 108 -1.97 5.38 4.62
C VAL A 108 -1.80 3.99 4.03
N LEU A 109 -2.62 3.65 3.02
CA LEU A 109 -2.53 2.38 2.32
C LEU A 109 -1.41 2.44 1.27
N LEU A 110 -0.39 1.60 1.43
CA LEU A 110 0.79 1.53 0.59
C LEU A 110 0.84 0.20 -0.17
N GLN A 111 0.61 0.24 -1.48
CA GLN A 111 0.69 -0.95 -2.32
C GLN A 111 2.09 -1.13 -2.90
N PRO A 112 2.71 -2.34 -2.82
CA PRO A 112 4.04 -2.63 -3.40
C PRO A 112 4.10 -2.45 -4.92
N THR A 113 2.96 -2.44 -5.60
CA THR A 113 2.87 -2.25 -7.06
C THR A 113 3.15 -0.81 -7.53
N SER A 114 3.45 0.08 -6.62
CA SER A 114 3.90 1.45 -6.92
C SER A 114 5.34 1.66 -6.41
N PRO A 115 6.34 0.96 -6.99
CA PRO A 115 7.72 0.98 -6.50
C PRO A 115 8.46 2.31 -6.75
N LEU A 116 7.92 3.18 -7.59
CA LEU A 116 8.49 4.50 -7.89
C LEU A 116 7.94 5.60 -6.96
N ARG A 117 7.08 5.24 -6.00
CA ARG A 117 6.63 6.17 -4.95
C ARG A 117 7.83 6.63 -4.14
N THR A 118 7.91 7.92 -3.91
CA THR A 118 8.96 8.54 -3.07
C THR A 118 8.44 8.86 -1.67
N ALA A 119 9.35 9.23 -0.78
CA ALA A 119 8.99 9.74 0.54
C ALA A 119 8.19 11.05 0.44
N GLU A 120 8.58 11.92 -0.50
CA GLU A 120 7.94 13.21 -0.76
C GLU A 120 6.49 13.05 -1.23
N ASP A 121 6.17 12.00 -2.00
CA ASP A 121 4.79 11.70 -2.40
C ASP A 121 3.91 11.39 -1.18
N ILE A 122 4.46 10.65 -0.20
CA ILE A 122 3.75 10.32 1.04
C ILE A 122 3.52 11.57 1.88
N ILE A 123 4.59 12.35 2.10
CA ILE A 123 4.55 13.61 2.86
C ILE A 123 3.53 14.56 2.21
N GLY A 124 3.61 14.74 0.89
CA GLY A 124 2.72 15.66 0.16
C GLY A 124 1.23 15.27 0.25
N CYS A 125 0.90 13.98 0.26
CA CYS A 125 -0.47 13.50 0.47
C CYS A 125 -0.98 13.83 1.87
N LEU A 126 -0.18 13.62 2.91
CA LEU A 126 -0.53 13.93 4.30
C LEU A 126 -0.64 15.44 4.54
N ASP A 127 0.28 16.22 4.00
CA ASP A 127 0.23 17.70 4.07
C ASP A 127 -1.02 18.24 3.38
N LEU A 128 -1.38 17.70 2.20
CA LEU A 128 -2.60 18.08 1.49
C LEU A 128 -3.86 17.72 2.28
N MET A 129 -3.88 16.53 2.91
CA MET A 129 -4.97 16.08 3.76
C MET A 129 -5.20 17.06 4.92
N ALA A 130 -4.14 17.42 5.63
CA ALA A 130 -4.20 18.36 6.72
C ALA A 130 -4.61 19.77 6.26
N ALA A 131 -3.98 20.30 5.19
CA ALA A 131 -4.26 21.63 4.68
C ALA A 131 -5.69 21.81 4.17
N LYS A 132 -6.30 20.76 3.64
CA LYS A 132 -7.66 20.75 3.12
C LYS A 132 -8.69 20.25 4.13
N GLN A 133 -8.27 19.78 5.29
CA GLN A 133 -9.13 19.06 6.26
C GLN A 133 -9.95 17.95 5.56
N ALA A 134 -9.29 17.22 4.64
CA ALA A 134 -9.92 16.20 3.83
C ALA A 134 -9.97 14.88 4.58
N GLU A 135 -11.11 14.19 4.52
CA GLU A 135 -11.26 12.83 5.08
C GLU A 135 -10.55 11.77 4.23
N PHE A 136 -10.28 12.08 2.97
CA PHE A 136 -9.70 11.15 2.01
C PHE A 136 -8.82 11.88 0.98
N VAL A 137 -7.62 11.33 0.73
CA VAL A 137 -6.69 11.79 -0.32
C VAL A 137 -6.18 10.58 -1.09
N VAL A 138 -6.15 10.68 -2.42
CA VAL A 138 -5.60 9.63 -3.29
C VAL A 138 -4.62 10.24 -4.29
N SER A 139 -3.48 9.58 -4.46
CA SER A 139 -2.54 9.93 -5.51
C SER A 139 -3.04 9.45 -6.87
N VAL A 140 -2.92 10.30 -7.88
CA VAL A 140 -3.32 10.00 -9.26
C VAL A 140 -2.18 10.30 -10.20
N THR A 141 -2.21 9.68 -11.38
CA THR A 141 -1.26 9.97 -12.47
C THR A 141 -2.02 10.24 -13.75
N HIS A 142 -1.35 10.91 -14.69
CA HIS A 142 -1.90 11.09 -16.02
C HIS A 142 -1.95 9.74 -16.75
N ALA A 143 -3.09 9.42 -17.38
CA ALA A 143 -3.25 8.20 -18.18
C ALA A 143 -2.97 8.51 -19.65
N ASP A 144 -2.06 7.73 -20.26
CA ASP A 144 -1.77 7.79 -21.68
C ASP A 144 -1.82 6.36 -22.26
N PRO A 145 -2.74 6.05 -23.20
CA PRO A 145 -3.78 6.93 -23.74
C PRO A 145 -4.87 7.28 -22.71
N PRO A 146 -5.61 8.40 -22.90
CA PRO A 146 -6.75 8.74 -22.06
C PRO A 146 -7.78 7.61 -21.99
N PRO A 147 -8.48 7.41 -20.85
CA PRO A 147 -9.47 6.33 -20.70
C PRO A 147 -10.53 6.28 -21.79
N ALA A 148 -10.91 7.44 -22.35
CA ALA A 148 -11.84 7.54 -23.48
C ALA A 148 -11.35 6.86 -24.77
N HIS A 149 -10.03 6.56 -24.88
CA HIS A 149 -9.43 5.88 -26.01
C HIS A 149 -9.14 4.39 -25.71
N ILE A 150 -9.57 3.89 -24.56
CA ILE A 150 -9.39 2.50 -24.16
C ILE A 150 -10.68 1.73 -24.46
N PHE A 151 -10.57 0.70 -25.26
CA PHE A 151 -11.70 -0.14 -25.65
C PHE A 151 -11.54 -1.54 -25.08
N ARG A 152 -12.66 -2.13 -24.67
CA ARG A 152 -12.73 -3.54 -24.29
C ARG A 152 -12.93 -4.39 -25.55
N GLN A 153 -12.08 -5.39 -25.77
CA GLN A 153 -12.26 -6.35 -26.86
C GLN A 153 -13.03 -7.58 -26.35
N SER A 154 -14.13 -7.91 -27.02
CA SER A 154 -14.85 -9.17 -26.79
C SER A 154 -14.10 -10.36 -27.38
N THR A 155 -14.49 -11.57 -26.99
CA THR A 155 -13.97 -12.83 -27.57
C THR A 155 -14.21 -12.95 -29.07
N SER A 156 -15.22 -12.24 -29.62
CA SER A 156 -15.50 -12.16 -31.05
C SER A 156 -14.70 -11.06 -31.77
N GLY A 157 -13.79 -10.38 -31.08
CA GLY A 157 -12.96 -9.31 -31.65
C GLY A 157 -13.67 -7.94 -31.73
N ARG A 158 -14.91 -7.81 -31.29
CA ARG A 158 -15.63 -6.53 -31.28
C ARG A 158 -15.11 -5.62 -30.18
N LEU A 159 -14.86 -4.35 -30.51
CA LEU A 159 -14.47 -3.32 -29.55
C LEU A 159 -15.73 -2.60 -28.98
N SER A 160 -15.71 -2.32 -27.68
CA SER A 160 -16.68 -1.47 -26.97
C SER A 160 -15.93 -0.53 -26.01
N PRO A 161 -16.46 0.69 -25.78
CA PRO A 161 -15.90 1.63 -24.78
C PRO A 161 -15.86 1.02 -23.39
#